data_cbca8f482cd31312712f58dbac50228d
#
_entry.id   cbca8f482cd31312712f58dbac50228d
#
_cell.length_a   1.000
_cell.length_b   1.000
_cell.length_c   1.000
_cell.angle_alpha   90.00
_cell.angle_beta   90.00
_cell.angle_gamma   90.00
#
_symmetry.space_group_name_H-M   'P 1'
#
loop_
_entity.id
_entity.type
_entity.pdbx_description
1 polymer ?
#
loop_
_entity_poly.entity_id
_entity_poly.type
_entity_poly.pdbx_seq_one_letter_code
_entity_poly.pdbx_strand_id
1 'polypeptide(L)'
;MQRRGFKIEAPSDDDDIPVCAMKLNELRVDIMPDDESILGFSNQWYKAAMENALPFVLHEEIAIRLVSPVYFIATKLEAWLGRGKGDALTSRDIEDIINLIDGREELLDEVIIAPASVKNYIGKQLKVLLEDINFEYAVSSQCWNSPHREQIIFERIEKMVQGILD
;
A
#
# COMPACT_ATOMS: atom_id res chain seq x y z
N MET A 1 24.32 -3.88 -0.40
CA MET A 1 24.03 -2.81 -1.40
C MET A 1 25.31 -2.00 -1.74
N GLN A 2 26.01 -1.38 -0.79
CA GLN A 2 27.22 -0.57 -1.07
C GLN A 2 28.31 -1.32 -1.85
N ARG A 3 28.56 -2.62 -1.55
CA ARG A 3 29.50 -3.47 -2.33
C ARG A 3 29.09 -3.66 -3.80
N ARG A 4 27.86 -3.35 -4.17
CA ARG A 4 27.33 -3.37 -5.55
C ARG A 4 27.31 -1.98 -6.20
N GLY A 5 27.94 -0.97 -5.55
CA GLY A 5 28.05 0.38 -6.07
C GLY A 5 26.90 1.33 -5.71
N PHE A 6 25.92 0.88 -4.90
CA PHE A 6 24.89 1.77 -4.39
C PHE A 6 25.48 2.76 -3.40
N LYS A 7 25.11 4.02 -3.53
CA LYS A 7 25.47 5.11 -2.61
C LYS A 7 24.25 5.49 -1.78
N ILE A 8 24.46 5.85 -0.52
CA ILE A 8 23.41 6.45 0.32
C ILE A 8 23.07 7.80 -0.31
N GLU A 9 21.78 8.04 -0.55
CA GLU A 9 21.30 9.32 -1.02
C GLU A 9 21.19 10.25 0.19
N ALA A 10 21.94 11.34 0.17
CA ALA A 10 21.86 12.33 1.25
C ALA A 10 20.54 13.09 1.15
N PRO A 11 19.86 13.39 2.29
CA PRO A 11 18.70 14.27 2.26
C PRO A 11 19.10 15.63 1.64
N SER A 12 18.33 16.10 0.67
CA SER A 12 18.39 17.47 0.21
C SER A 12 17.30 18.27 0.93
N ASP A 13 17.53 19.57 1.13
CA ASP A 13 16.58 20.44 1.87
C ASP A 13 15.20 20.54 1.20
N ASP A 14 15.08 20.11 -0.07
CA ASP A 14 13.85 20.18 -0.88
C ASP A 14 13.17 18.83 -1.13
N ASP A 15 13.81 17.71 -0.77
CA ASP A 15 13.28 16.37 -1.04
C ASP A 15 13.05 15.58 0.25
N ASP A 16 11.86 15.01 0.39
CA ASP A 16 11.51 14.04 1.44
C ASP A 16 12.20 12.69 1.16
N ILE A 17 13.56 12.69 1.17
CA ILE A 17 14.36 11.49 0.91
C ILE A 17 14.46 10.68 2.21
N PRO A 18 13.93 9.44 2.24
CA PRO A 18 14.06 8.58 3.41
C PRO A 18 15.53 8.29 3.73
N VAL A 19 15.88 8.25 5.02
CA VAL A 19 17.23 7.94 5.52
C VAL A 19 17.78 6.61 4.98
N CYS A 20 16.90 5.73 4.54
CA CYS A 20 17.22 4.40 3.98
C CYS A 20 17.36 4.39 2.44
N ALA A 21 17.26 5.53 1.77
CA ALA A 21 17.35 5.64 0.32
C ALA A 21 18.80 5.37 -0.17
N MET A 22 18.90 4.52 -1.18
CA MET A 22 20.15 4.21 -1.87
C MET A 22 19.98 4.38 -3.37
N LYS A 23 21.01 4.91 -4.05
CA LYS A 23 20.98 5.16 -5.49
C LYS A 23 22.13 4.46 -6.21
N LEU A 24 21.82 3.88 -7.36
CA LEU A 24 22.79 3.36 -8.32
C LEU A 24 22.41 3.89 -9.71
N ASN A 25 23.15 4.85 -10.23
CA ASN A 25 22.78 5.62 -11.42
C ASN A 25 21.38 6.24 -11.23
N GLU A 26 20.43 5.93 -12.11
CA GLU A 26 19.04 6.39 -12.01
C GLU A 26 18.14 5.47 -11.15
N LEU A 27 18.65 4.31 -10.72
CA LEU A 27 17.90 3.38 -9.89
C LEU A 27 17.96 3.80 -8.42
N ARG A 28 16.82 4.14 -7.85
CA ARG A 28 16.65 4.37 -6.41
C ARG A 28 16.04 3.14 -5.76
N VAL A 29 16.55 2.78 -4.59
CA VAL A 29 16.06 1.68 -3.75
C VAL A 29 16.00 2.17 -2.30
N ASP A 30 14.82 2.08 -1.70
CA ASP A 30 14.62 2.37 -0.29
C ASP A 30 14.63 1.05 0.49
N ILE A 31 15.58 0.90 1.42
CA ILE A 31 15.69 -0.29 2.27
C ILE A 31 15.09 0.05 3.63
N MET A 32 13.81 -0.27 3.78
CA MET A 32 13.08 0.02 5.02
C MET A 32 13.33 -1.08 6.06
N PRO A 33 13.87 -0.77 7.24
CA PRO A 33 13.87 -1.70 8.36
C PRO A 33 12.45 -1.87 8.92
N ASP A 34 12.18 -3.07 9.47
CA ASP A 34 10.94 -3.39 10.15
C ASP A 34 11.00 -3.16 11.68
N ASP A 35 12.14 -2.68 12.18
CA ASP A 35 12.38 -2.39 13.58
C ASP A 35 12.21 -0.89 13.87
N GLU A 36 11.22 -0.57 14.70
CA GLU A 36 10.89 0.79 15.12
C GLU A 36 12.08 1.53 15.78
N SER A 37 12.96 0.79 16.46
CA SER A 37 14.14 1.38 17.12
C SER A 37 15.12 2.04 16.14
N ILE A 38 15.04 1.71 14.85
CA ILE A 38 15.95 2.21 13.80
C ILE A 38 15.45 3.52 13.20
N LEU A 39 14.15 3.60 12.87
CA LEU A 39 13.55 4.77 12.20
C LEU A 39 12.59 5.58 13.09
N GLY A 40 12.33 5.13 14.33
CA GLY A 40 11.36 5.77 15.22
C GLY A 40 9.89 5.48 14.86
N PHE A 41 9.65 4.67 13.83
CA PHE A 41 8.32 4.18 13.45
C PHE A 41 8.42 2.79 12.82
N SER A 42 7.33 2.03 12.89
CA SER A 42 7.19 0.76 12.20
C SER A 42 5.76 0.62 11.69
N ASN A 43 5.58 -0.26 10.72
CA ASN A 43 4.27 -0.64 10.24
C ASN A 43 3.97 -2.05 10.78
N GLN A 44 2.89 -2.19 11.55
CA GLN A 44 2.53 -3.46 12.21
C GLN A 44 2.40 -4.65 11.24
N TRP A 45 2.21 -4.37 9.94
CA TRP A 45 2.02 -5.38 8.90
C TRP A 45 3.31 -5.78 8.18
N TYR A 46 4.43 -5.08 8.33
CA TYR A 46 5.67 -5.36 7.59
C TYR A 46 6.15 -6.81 7.80
N LYS A 47 6.19 -7.28 9.03
CA LYS A 47 6.64 -8.64 9.32
C LYS A 47 5.76 -9.68 8.64
N ALA A 48 4.44 -9.59 8.81
CA ALA A 48 3.50 -10.49 8.18
C ALA A 48 3.52 -10.39 6.65
N ALA A 49 3.68 -9.18 6.10
CA ALA A 49 3.83 -8.95 4.67
C ALA A 49 5.06 -9.66 4.10
N MET A 50 6.21 -9.60 4.77
CA MET A 50 7.43 -10.31 4.38
C MET A 50 7.28 -11.83 4.46
N GLU A 51 6.67 -12.34 5.53
CA GLU A 51 6.45 -13.79 5.72
C GLU A 51 5.52 -14.36 4.63
N ASN A 52 4.51 -13.60 4.20
CA ASN A 52 3.51 -13.98 3.19
C ASN A 52 3.81 -13.44 1.78
N ALA A 53 5.01 -12.90 1.55
CA ALA A 53 5.40 -12.44 0.22
C ALA A 53 5.53 -13.62 -0.75
N LEU A 54 5.03 -13.42 -1.98
CA LEU A 54 4.96 -14.44 -3.02
C LEU A 54 6.16 -14.37 -3.96
N PRO A 55 6.67 -15.50 -4.46
CA PRO A 55 7.70 -15.48 -5.48
C PRO A 55 7.13 -14.88 -6.78
N PHE A 56 7.86 -13.95 -7.37
CA PHE A 56 7.53 -13.32 -8.63
C PHE A 56 8.76 -13.28 -9.54
N VAL A 57 8.63 -13.78 -10.76
CA VAL A 57 9.70 -13.75 -11.75
C VAL A 57 9.63 -12.43 -12.51
N LEU A 58 10.61 -11.57 -12.30
CA LEU A 58 10.72 -10.29 -13.00
C LEU A 58 11.21 -10.47 -14.44
N HIS A 59 12.22 -11.33 -14.63
CA HIS A 59 12.86 -11.60 -15.91
C HIS A 59 13.61 -12.93 -15.79
N GLU A 60 13.61 -13.75 -16.82
CA GLU A 60 14.20 -15.10 -16.98
C GLU A 60 14.75 -15.78 -15.69
N GLU A 61 15.83 -15.24 -15.12
CA GLU A 61 16.49 -15.81 -13.93
C GLU A 61 16.36 -14.94 -12.66
N ILE A 62 15.65 -13.79 -12.75
CA ILE A 62 15.50 -12.87 -11.63
C ILE A 62 14.14 -13.07 -10.97
N ALA A 63 14.15 -13.77 -9.84
CA ALA A 63 12.98 -13.89 -8.99
C ALA A 63 13.11 -12.98 -7.75
N ILE A 64 12.01 -12.35 -7.38
CA ILE A 64 11.87 -11.55 -6.14
C ILE A 64 10.75 -12.13 -5.29
N ARG A 65 10.68 -11.68 -4.04
CA ARG A 65 9.51 -11.87 -3.20
C ARG A 65 8.68 -10.59 -3.26
N LEU A 66 7.47 -10.69 -3.80
CA LEU A 66 6.55 -9.58 -3.94
C LEU A 66 5.51 -9.64 -2.82
N VAL A 67 5.22 -8.51 -2.20
CA VAL A 67 4.14 -8.41 -1.23
C VAL A 67 2.82 -8.85 -1.86
N SER A 68 2.04 -9.66 -1.15
CA SER A 68 0.72 -10.05 -1.65
C SER A 68 -0.25 -8.85 -1.65
N PRO A 69 -1.26 -8.81 -2.53
CA PRO A 69 -2.21 -7.71 -2.62
C PRO A 69 -2.90 -7.38 -1.28
N VAL A 70 -3.23 -8.41 -0.50
CA VAL A 70 -3.85 -8.26 0.82
C VAL A 70 -2.93 -7.49 1.79
N TYR A 71 -1.67 -7.91 1.90
CA TYR A 71 -0.73 -7.23 2.79
C TYR A 71 -0.26 -5.90 2.24
N PHE A 72 -0.29 -5.71 0.91
CA PHE A 72 -0.06 -4.39 0.32
C PHE A 72 -1.11 -3.38 0.80
N ILE A 73 -2.41 -3.72 0.72
CA ILE A 73 -3.47 -2.85 1.25
C ILE A 73 -3.28 -2.58 2.75
N ALA A 74 -3.03 -3.62 3.54
CA ALA A 74 -2.86 -3.45 4.99
C ALA A 74 -1.69 -2.54 5.35
N THR A 75 -0.55 -2.68 4.66
CA THR A 75 0.61 -1.80 4.88
C THR A 75 0.36 -0.37 4.43
N LYS A 76 -0.39 -0.16 3.34
CA LYS A 76 -0.76 1.17 2.85
C LYS A 76 -1.77 1.87 3.77
N LEU A 77 -2.78 1.17 4.25
CA LEU A 77 -3.73 1.70 5.24
C LEU A 77 -3.02 2.13 6.52
N GLU A 78 -2.10 1.31 7.03
CA GLU A 78 -1.32 1.64 8.22
C GLU A 78 -0.40 2.87 7.99
N ALA A 79 0.23 2.96 6.82
CA ALA A 79 1.06 4.10 6.46
C ALA A 79 0.24 5.39 6.34
N TRP A 80 -0.95 5.33 5.74
CA TRP A 80 -1.88 6.46 5.67
C TRP A 80 -2.30 6.94 7.06
N LEU A 81 -2.67 6.03 7.97
CA LEU A 81 -3.03 6.37 9.35
C LEU A 81 -1.86 7.02 10.11
N GLY A 82 -0.64 6.50 9.93
CA GLY A 82 0.54 6.99 10.64
C GLY A 82 1.04 8.35 10.14
N ARG A 83 1.22 8.53 8.84
CA ARG A 83 1.85 9.72 8.23
C ARG A 83 0.89 10.63 7.46
N GLY A 84 -0.23 10.08 6.98
CA GLY A 84 -1.22 10.79 6.16
C GLY A 84 -2.12 11.74 6.94
N LYS A 85 -2.02 11.79 8.27
CA LYS A 85 -2.86 12.63 9.16
C LYS A 85 -4.37 12.48 8.90
N GLY A 86 -4.78 11.36 8.30
CA GLY A 86 -6.18 11.09 7.94
C GLY A 86 -6.68 11.84 6.69
N ASP A 87 -5.84 12.53 5.95
CA ASP A 87 -6.22 13.14 4.68
C ASP A 87 -6.12 12.11 3.55
N ALA A 88 -7.27 11.66 3.05
CA ALA A 88 -7.33 10.69 1.95
C ALA A 88 -7.05 11.33 0.58
N LEU A 89 -7.37 12.61 0.40
CA LEU A 89 -7.31 13.29 -0.91
C LEU A 89 -5.88 13.49 -1.42
N THR A 90 -4.92 13.76 -0.52
CA THR A 90 -3.52 14.04 -0.88
C THR A 90 -2.58 12.86 -0.59
N SER A 91 -3.14 11.72 -0.18
CA SER A 91 -2.37 10.55 0.24
C SER A 91 -2.02 9.64 -0.94
N ARG A 92 -0.72 9.51 -1.24
CA ARG A 92 -0.21 8.50 -2.20
C ARG A 92 -0.52 7.06 -1.76
N ASP A 93 -0.62 6.80 -0.45
CA ASP A 93 -0.98 5.48 0.05
C ASP A 93 -2.42 5.12 -0.31
N ILE A 94 -3.33 6.11 -0.27
CA ILE A 94 -4.72 5.94 -0.71
C ILE A 94 -4.82 5.80 -2.24
N GLU A 95 -4.07 6.58 -3.00
CA GLU A 95 -3.98 6.42 -4.47
C GLU A 95 -3.56 5.01 -4.87
N ASP A 96 -2.54 4.45 -4.20
CA ASP A 96 -2.06 3.09 -4.45
C ASP A 96 -3.13 2.03 -4.12
N ILE A 97 -3.91 2.22 -3.06
CA ILE A 97 -5.04 1.35 -2.71
C ILE A 97 -6.13 1.42 -3.78
N ILE A 98 -6.53 2.62 -4.19
CA ILE A 98 -7.55 2.81 -5.24
C ILE A 98 -7.11 2.13 -6.54
N ASN A 99 -5.87 2.34 -6.96
CA ASN A 99 -5.32 1.73 -8.17
C ASN A 99 -5.30 0.18 -8.10
N LEU A 100 -4.99 -0.39 -6.94
CA LEU A 100 -5.02 -1.83 -6.77
C LEU A 100 -6.46 -2.38 -6.82
N ILE A 101 -7.42 -1.71 -6.18
CA ILE A 101 -8.84 -2.11 -6.19
C ILE A 101 -9.41 -2.00 -7.60
N ASP A 102 -9.07 -0.96 -8.35
CA ASP A 102 -9.51 -0.78 -9.73
C ASP A 102 -8.93 -1.84 -10.67
N GLY A 103 -7.63 -2.13 -10.53
CA GLY A 103 -6.89 -2.97 -11.47
C GLY A 103 -6.92 -4.49 -11.19
N ARG A 104 -7.39 -4.92 -9.99
CA ARG A 104 -7.35 -6.33 -9.58
C ARG A 104 -8.72 -6.90 -9.25
N GLU A 105 -9.28 -7.67 -10.17
CA GLU A 105 -10.61 -8.26 -10.01
C GLU A 105 -10.67 -9.33 -8.91
N GLU A 106 -9.59 -10.09 -8.73
CA GLU A 106 -9.50 -11.18 -7.74
C GLU A 106 -9.33 -10.69 -6.30
N LEU A 107 -9.14 -9.38 -6.10
CA LEU A 107 -8.79 -8.80 -4.80
C LEU A 107 -9.84 -9.09 -3.72
N LEU A 108 -11.13 -9.06 -4.07
CA LEU A 108 -12.23 -9.39 -3.16
C LEU A 108 -12.05 -10.79 -2.57
N ASP A 109 -11.86 -11.80 -3.44
CA ASP A 109 -11.72 -13.19 -3.02
C ASP A 109 -10.44 -13.39 -2.18
N GLU A 110 -9.34 -12.74 -2.58
CA GLU A 110 -8.08 -12.79 -1.84
C GLU A 110 -8.19 -12.21 -0.42
N VAL A 111 -8.93 -11.11 -0.26
CA VAL A 111 -9.15 -10.50 1.06
C VAL A 111 -10.08 -11.36 1.92
N ILE A 112 -11.14 -11.93 1.35
CA ILE A 112 -12.11 -12.77 2.09
C ILE A 112 -11.43 -14.04 2.66
N ILE A 113 -10.55 -14.68 1.91
CA ILE A 113 -9.85 -15.90 2.35
C ILE A 113 -8.61 -15.62 3.21
N ALA A 114 -8.21 -14.36 3.36
CA ALA A 114 -7.05 -13.97 4.13
C ALA A 114 -7.19 -14.28 5.64
N PRO A 115 -6.08 -14.34 6.39
CA PRO A 115 -6.13 -14.49 7.84
C PRO A 115 -7.02 -13.44 8.51
N ALA A 116 -7.80 -13.86 9.51
CA ALA A 116 -8.80 -13.01 10.17
C ALA A 116 -8.23 -11.68 10.70
N SER A 117 -6.99 -11.66 11.17
CA SER A 117 -6.35 -10.45 11.69
C SER A 117 -6.22 -9.36 10.62
N VAL A 118 -5.64 -9.68 9.47
CA VAL A 118 -5.44 -8.72 8.37
C VAL A 118 -6.75 -8.41 7.68
N LYS A 119 -7.60 -9.40 7.44
CA LYS A 119 -8.92 -9.23 6.85
C LYS A 119 -9.77 -8.24 7.64
N ASN A 120 -9.95 -8.47 8.96
CA ASN A 120 -10.75 -7.60 9.81
C ASN A 120 -10.16 -6.18 9.91
N TYR A 121 -8.83 -6.05 9.89
CA TYR A 121 -8.18 -4.75 9.84
C TYR A 121 -8.55 -4.00 8.55
N ILE A 122 -8.40 -4.64 7.39
CA ILE A 122 -8.75 -4.06 6.09
C ILE A 122 -10.22 -3.63 6.07
N GLY A 123 -11.14 -4.53 6.45
CA GLY A 123 -12.58 -4.24 6.46
C GLY A 123 -12.94 -3.03 7.31
N LYS A 124 -12.35 -2.92 8.51
CA LYS A 124 -12.57 -1.77 9.40
C LYS A 124 -12.07 -0.46 8.78
N GLN A 125 -10.87 -0.46 8.21
CA GLN A 125 -10.30 0.76 7.64
C GLN A 125 -11.01 1.18 6.34
N LEU A 126 -11.37 0.23 5.49
CA LEU A 126 -12.16 0.52 4.28
C LEU A 126 -13.55 1.08 4.63
N LYS A 127 -14.18 0.58 5.70
CA LYS A 127 -15.44 1.15 6.18
C LYS A 127 -15.29 2.61 6.61
N VAL A 128 -14.21 2.95 7.31
CA VAL A 128 -13.91 4.35 7.69
C VAL A 128 -13.69 5.23 6.46
N LEU A 129 -12.98 4.71 5.45
CA LEU A 129 -12.77 5.44 4.20
C LEU A 129 -14.07 5.69 3.42
N LEU A 130 -15.01 4.75 3.41
CA LEU A 130 -16.32 4.95 2.77
C LEU A 130 -17.15 6.08 3.41
N GLU A 131 -16.87 6.44 4.65
CA GLU A 131 -17.52 7.54 5.38
C GLU A 131 -16.80 8.88 5.21
N ASP A 132 -15.62 8.91 4.54
CA ASP A 132 -14.79 10.09 4.36
C ASP A 132 -15.03 10.76 2.99
N ILE A 133 -15.52 12.00 3.00
CA ILE A 133 -15.75 12.79 1.76
C ILE A 133 -14.45 13.02 0.97
N ASN A 134 -13.29 13.13 1.64
CA ASN A 134 -12.00 13.28 0.96
C ASN A 134 -11.62 12.01 0.20
N PHE A 135 -12.05 10.85 0.67
CA PHE A 135 -11.85 9.60 -0.06
C PHE A 135 -12.71 9.55 -1.34
N GLU A 136 -13.94 10.03 -1.29
CA GLU A 136 -14.79 10.16 -2.49
C GLU A 136 -14.09 11.03 -3.56
N TYR A 137 -13.55 12.18 -3.16
CA TYR A 137 -12.81 13.06 -4.07
C TYR A 137 -11.52 12.41 -4.59
N ALA A 138 -10.82 11.63 -3.75
CA ALA A 138 -9.63 10.89 -4.18
C ALA A 138 -9.96 9.86 -5.26
N VAL A 139 -11.04 9.07 -5.08
CA VAL A 139 -11.52 8.10 -6.07
C VAL A 139 -11.90 8.81 -7.37
N SER A 140 -12.66 9.90 -7.30
CA SER A 140 -13.06 10.68 -8.48
C SER A 140 -11.86 11.20 -9.25
N SER A 141 -10.86 11.74 -8.54
CA SER A 141 -9.61 12.23 -9.13
C SER A 141 -8.83 11.13 -9.85
N GLN A 142 -8.68 9.95 -9.24
CA GLN A 142 -7.97 8.80 -9.83
C GLN A 142 -8.70 8.23 -11.05
N CYS A 143 -10.02 8.31 -11.07
CA CYS A 143 -10.86 7.86 -12.20
C CYS A 143 -10.94 8.86 -13.35
N TRP A 144 -10.22 9.99 -13.31
CA TRP A 144 -10.29 11.04 -14.33
C TRP A 144 -11.72 11.50 -14.62
N ASN A 145 -12.54 11.62 -13.57
CA ASN A 145 -13.97 11.96 -13.65
C ASN A 145 -14.77 10.98 -14.53
N SER A 146 -14.45 9.67 -14.47
CA SER A 146 -15.24 8.62 -15.10
C SER A 146 -16.22 8.01 -14.10
N PRO A 147 -17.52 8.39 -14.08
CA PRO A 147 -18.48 7.90 -13.10
C PRO A 147 -18.64 6.37 -13.09
N HIS A 148 -18.44 5.73 -14.23
CA HIS A 148 -18.53 4.28 -14.33
C HIS A 148 -17.38 3.57 -13.58
N ARG A 149 -16.16 4.09 -13.67
CA ARG A 149 -15.01 3.55 -12.91
C ARG A 149 -15.16 3.81 -11.41
N GLU A 150 -15.58 5.00 -11.05
CA GLU A 150 -15.88 5.35 -9.66
C GLU A 150 -16.88 4.36 -9.04
N GLN A 151 -17.98 4.11 -9.73
CA GLN A 151 -18.99 3.15 -9.28
C GLN A 151 -18.40 1.75 -9.07
N ILE A 152 -17.59 1.24 -10.00
CA ILE A 152 -16.94 -0.08 -9.87
C ILE A 152 -16.05 -0.15 -8.62
N ILE A 153 -15.26 0.89 -8.35
CA ILE A 153 -14.38 0.94 -7.18
C ILE A 153 -15.19 0.91 -5.89
N PHE A 154 -16.22 1.75 -5.77
CA PHE A 154 -17.08 1.76 -4.59
C PHE A 154 -17.82 0.44 -4.39
N GLU A 155 -18.38 -0.16 -5.44
CA GLU A 155 -19.03 -1.48 -5.36
C GLU A 155 -18.05 -2.58 -4.89
N ARG A 156 -16.79 -2.55 -5.35
CA ARG A 156 -15.77 -3.49 -4.91
C ARG A 156 -15.42 -3.30 -3.43
N ILE A 157 -15.27 -2.07 -2.97
CA ILE A 157 -14.98 -1.76 -1.56
C ILE A 157 -16.16 -2.17 -0.67
N GLU A 158 -17.38 -1.83 -1.04
CA GLU A 158 -18.61 -2.19 -0.30
C GLU A 158 -18.73 -3.71 -0.16
N LYS A 159 -18.52 -4.47 -1.24
CA LYS A 159 -18.52 -5.94 -1.21
C LYS A 159 -17.42 -6.51 -0.30
N MET A 160 -16.20 -5.91 -0.30
CA MET A 160 -15.15 -6.31 0.64
C MET A 160 -15.58 -6.06 2.09
N VAL A 161 -16.13 -4.88 2.38
CA VAL A 161 -16.58 -4.52 3.75
C VAL A 161 -17.68 -5.46 4.21
N GLN A 162 -18.70 -5.72 3.37
CA GLN A 162 -19.79 -6.65 3.67
C GLN A 162 -19.29 -8.07 3.90
N GLY A 163 -18.48 -8.60 2.97
CA GLY A 163 -17.97 -9.98 3.08
C GLY A 163 -16.97 -10.21 4.23
N ILE A 164 -16.52 -9.14 4.88
CA ILE A 164 -15.60 -9.22 6.02
C ILE A 164 -16.31 -9.02 7.35
N LEU A 165 -17.26 -8.09 7.43
CA LEU A 165 -17.84 -7.62 8.70
C LEU A 165 -19.23 -8.22 8.99
N ASP A 166 -19.88 -8.86 8.02
CA ASP A 166 -21.10 -9.64 8.18
C ASP A 166 -20.77 -11.12 8.48
#